data_9e62ad8c5cba70a476f397896ddfc300
#
_entry.id   9e62ad8c5cba70a476f397896ddfc300
#
_cell.length_a   1.000
_cell.length_b   1.000
_cell.length_c   1.000
_cell.angle_alpha   90.00
_cell.angle_beta   90.00
_cell.angle_gamma   90.00
#
_symmetry.space_group_name_H-M   'P 1'
#
loop_
_entity.id
_entity.type
_entity.pdbx_description
1 polymer ?
#
loop_
_entity_poly.entity_id
_entity_poly.type
_entity_poly.pdbx_seq_one_letter_code
_entity_poly.pdbx_strand_id
1 'polypeptide(L)'
;MAARIAEIAPAAPQSSCGCLLRLRAVKPDVFQNLTVSATPPAAIANDTLERIRAARVYDVAVRTDLGFAPALSERLGNRVYFKREDQQPVFSFKLRGAYNRIAHLTPEQLAKGVICASAGNHAQGVALSAAKIGCRAVIVMPTTTPAIKIDAVRRRGGEVVLHGMSYDEAYAHARTLEAAQGLT
;
A
#
# COMPACT_ATOMS: atom_id res chain seq x y z
N MET A 1 -15.33 -18.38 54.80
CA MET A 1 -16.27 -18.40 53.65
C MET A 1 -15.45 -18.54 52.40
N ALA A 2 -15.33 -19.76 51.86
CA ALA A 2 -14.51 -20.07 50.69
C ALA A 2 -15.44 -20.13 49.48
N ALA A 3 -15.22 -19.27 48.50
CA ALA A 3 -15.93 -19.28 47.22
C ALA A 3 -15.27 -20.31 46.29
N ARG A 4 -16.05 -21.28 45.84
CA ARG A 4 -15.64 -22.28 44.85
C ARG A 4 -15.61 -21.63 43.48
N ILE A 5 -14.48 -21.76 42.80
CA ILE A 5 -14.35 -21.48 41.36
C ILE A 5 -14.82 -22.74 40.62
N ALA A 6 -15.86 -22.61 39.83
CA ALA A 6 -16.34 -23.67 38.95
C ALA A 6 -15.43 -23.78 37.69
N GLU A 7 -14.83 -24.94 37.53
CA GLU A 7 -14.11 -25.33 36.33
C GLU A 7 -15.11 -25.50 35.16
N ILE A 8 -14.95 -24.73 34.09
CA ILE A 8 -15.68 -24.91 32.83
C ILE A 8 -14.81 -25.80 31.94
N ALA A 9 -15.27 -27.03 31.70
CA ALA A 9 -14.67 -27.95 30.77
C ALA A 9 -14.82 -27.43 29.30
N PRO A 10 -13.81 -27.64 28.45
CA PRO A 10 -13.92 -27.23 27.03
C PRO A 10 -14.87 -28.18 26.27
N ALA A 11 -15.82 -27.60 25.54
CA ALA A 11 -16.71 -28.30 24.65
C ALA A 11 -15.94 -28.87 23.45
N ALA A 12 -16.25 -30.10 23.07
CA ALA A 12 -15.71 -30.79 21.92
C ALA A 12 -16.09 -30.10 20.58
N PRO A 13 -15.22 -30.09 19.57
CA PRO A 13 -15.54 -29.48 18.29
C PRO A 13 -16.51 -30.38 17.50
N GLN A 14 -17.68 -29.82 17.13
CA GLN A 14 -18.57 -30.43 16.18
C GLN A 14 -18.00 -30.31 14.76
N SER A 15 -17.87 -31.44 14.09
CA SER A 15 -17.49 -31.61 12.71
C SER A 15 -18.56 -31.07 11.76
N SER A 16 -18.21 -30.23 10.81
CA SER A 16 -18.57 -30.31 9.39
C SER A 16 -18.39 -28.95 8.70
N CYS A 17 -17.36 -28.79 7.95
CA CYS A 17 -17.38 -28.40 6.53
C CYS A 17 -15.95 -28.47 6.00
N GLY A 18 -15.67 -29.50 5.23
CA GLY A 18 -14.38 -29.73 4.61
C GLY A 18 -14.15 -28.79 3.44
N CYS A 19 -13.35 -27.78 3.64
CA CYS A 19 -12.59 -27.17 2.57
C CYS A 19 -11.11 -27.12 3.01
N LEU A 20 -10.50 -28.32 3.02
CA LEU A 20 -9.06 -28.47 3.11
C LEU A 20 -8.47 -28.00 1.77
N LEU A 21 -8.14 -26.71 1.66
CA LEU A 21 -7.13 -26.26 0.72
C LEU A 21 -5.82 -26.98 1.09
N ARG A 22 -5.58 -28.12 0.46
CA ARG A 22 -4.27 -28.75 0.44
C ARG A 22 -3.32 -27.78 -0.29
N LEU A 23 -2.67 -26.93 0.44
CA LEU A 23 -1.43 -26.31 -0.03
C LEU A 23 -0.46 -27.47 -0.27
N ARG A 24 -0.32 -27.88 -1.53
CA ARG A 24 0.75 -28.80 -1.93
C ARG A 24 2.04 -28.09 -1.54
N ALA A 25 2.82 -28.74 -0.67
CA ALA A 25 4.19 -28.34 -0.41
C ALA A 25 4.89 -28.23 -1.78
N VAL A 26 5.33 -27.04 -2.14
CA VAL A 26 6.17 -26.84 -3.32
C VAL A 26 7.45 -27.57 -3.03
N LYS A 27 7.78 -28.56 -3.86
CA LYS A 27 9.00 -29.35 -3.69
C LYS A 27 10.21 -28.43 -3.71
N PRO A 28 11.21 -28.63 -2.83
CA PRO A 28 12.39 -27.75 -2.74
C PRO A 28 13.21 -27.66 -4.04
N ASP A 29 13.05 -28.61 -4.94
CA ASP A 29 13.74 -28.70 -6.22
C ASP A 29 13.27 -27.67 -7.27
N VAL A 30 12.10 -27.02 -7.09
CA VAL A 30 11.61 -25.98 -8.02
C VAL A 30 12.44 -24.69 -7.92
N PHE A 31 13.18 -24.48 -6.84
CA PHE A 31 14.03 -23.30 -6.66
C PHE A 31 15.51 -23.51 -7.02
N GLN A 32 15.92 -24.74 -7.33
CA GLN A 32 17.34 -25.03 -7.64
C GLN A 32 17.78 -24.55 -9.03
N ASN A 33 16.86 -24.16 -9.92
CA ASN A 33 17.17 -23.69 -11.28
C ASN A 33 16.83 -22.22 -11.53
N LEU A 34 16.48 -21.44 -10.49
CA LEU A 34 16.45 -19.99 -10.59
C LEU A 34 17.87 -19.45 -10.37
N THR A 35 18.73 -19.66 -11.36
CA THR A 35 19.90 -18.80 -11.51
C THR A 35 19.40 -17.42 -11.87
N VAL A 36 19.10 -16.59 -10.86
CA VAL A 36 19.03 -15.14 -11.04
C VAL A 36 20.47 -14.67 -11.27
N SER A 37 20.98 -14.95 -12.46
CA SER A 37 22.18 -14.32 -12.96
C SER A 37 21.78 -13.01 -13.61
N ALA A 38 21.74 -11.97 -12.83
CA ALA A 38 22.02 -10.62 -13.28
C ALA A 38 22.40 -9.78 -12.06
N THR A 39 23.66 -9.85 -11.69
CA THR A 39 24.27 -8.72 -10.96
C THR A 39 24.09 -7.52 -11.87
N PRO A 40 23.27 -6.50 -11.50
CA PRO A 40 23.20 -5.29 -12.31
C PRO A 40 24.61 -4.73 -12.44
N PRO A 41 24.99 -4.16 -13.59
CA PRO A 41 26.29 -3.54 -13.73
C PRO A 41 26.49 -2.56 -12.57
N ALA A 42 27.67 -2.55 -11.95
CA ALA A 42 27.96 -1.80 -10.72
C ALA A 42 27.56 -0.32 -10.80
N ALA A 43 27.61 0.28 -11.98
CA ALA A 43 27.16 1.64 -12.24
C ALA A 43 25.66 1.84 -12.00
N ILE A 44 24.80 0.90 -12.46
CA ILE A 44 23.35 0.98 -12.23
C ILE A 44 23.02 0.78 -10.75
N ALA A 45 23.75 -0.09 -10.05
CA ALA A 45 23.56 -0.33 -8.63
C ALA A 45 23.89 0.93 -7.80
N ASN A 46 24.95 1.63 -8.14
CA ASN A 46 25.37 2.86 -7.46
C ASN A 46 24.38 4.01 -7.68
N ASP A 47 23.93 4.27 -8.93
CA ASP A 47 22.92 5.28 -9.23
C ASP A 47 21.60 4.99 -8.49
N THR A 48 21.15 3.75 -8.50
CA THR A 48 19.92 3.35 -7.79
C THR A 48 20.03 3.57 -6.28
N LEU A 49 21.17 3.24 -5.68
CA LEU A 49 21.40 3.44 -4.25
C LEU A 49 21.43 4.93 -3.88
N GLU A 50 22.07 5.76 -4.68
CA GLU A 50 22.09 7.20 -4.48
C GLU A 50 20.69 7.80 -4.61
N ARG A 51 19.92 7.41 -5.60
CA ARG A 51 18.52 7.82 -5.76
C ARG A 51 17.65 7.40 -4.58
N ILE A 52 17.86 6.19 -4.03
CA ILE A 52 17.16 5.74 -2.81
C ILE A 52 17.55 6.61 -1.61
N ARG A 53 18.83 6.95 -1.46
CA ARG A 53 19.30 7.80 -0.35
C ARG A 53 18.78 9.22 -0.46
N ALA A 54 18.67 9.75 -1.67
CA ALA A 54 18.17 11.10 -1.94
C ALA A 54 16.62 11.19 -1.86
N ALA A 55 15.91 10.07 -1.82
CA ALA A 55 14.45 10.05 -1.82
C ALA A 55 13.88 10.69 -0.54
N ARG A 56 12.98 11.66 -0.71
CA ARG A 56 12.39 12.46 0.38
C ARG A 56 11.19 11.79 1.05
N VAL A 57 11.23 10.46 1.21
CA VAL A 57 10.06 9.70 1.71
C VAL A 57 9.74 9.97 3.18
N TYR A 58 10.75 10.31 3.99
CA TYR A 58 10.59 10.51 5.43
C TYR A 58 10.06 11.90 5.83
N ASP A 59 9.76 12.76 4.86
CA ASP A 59 9.01 14.00 5.12
C ASP A 59 7.57 13.69 5.56
N VAL A 60 7.03 12.52 5.19
CA VAL A 60 5.66 12.06 5.49
C VAL A 60 5.58 10.65 6.03
N ALA A 61 6.51 9.76 5.65
CA ALA A 61 6.53 8.39 6.13
C ALA A 61 7.26 8.28 7.47
N VAL A 62 6.79 7.38 8.32
CA VAL A 62 7.48 7.05 9.56
C VAL A 62 8.38 5.83 9.37
N ARG A 63 9.43 5.70 10.18
CA ARG A 63 10.21 4.47 10.26
C ARG A 63 9.39 3.44 11.02
N THR A 64 8.93 2.42 10.30
CA THR A 64 8.16 1.32 10.86
C THR A 64 9.08 0.17 11.27
N ASP A 65 8.63 -0.65 12.20
CA ASP A 65 9.40 -1.79 12.68
C ASP A 65 9.55 -2.90 11.62
N LEU A 66 10.60 -3.68 11.78
CA LEU A 66 10.80 -4.95 11.13
C LEU A 66 10.59 -6.06 12.18
N GLY A 67 9.34 -6.49 12.33
CA GLY A 67 8.93 -7.45 13.36
C GLY A 67 9.18 -8.89 12.94
N PHE A 68 9.85 -9.67 13.80
CA PHE A 68 9.98 -11.11 13.60
C PHE A 68 8.64 -11.81 13.83
N ALA A 69 8.31 -12.79 12.96
CA ALA A 69 7.07 -13.56 13.01
C ALA A 69 7.38 -15.02 13.41
N PRO A 70 7.47 -15.35 14.72
CA PRO A 70 7.95 -16.66 15.18
C PRO A 70 7.07 -17.81 14.70
N ALA A 71 5.78 -17.75 14.89
CA ALA A 71 4.86 -18.83 14.49
C ALA A 71 4.87 -19.10 12.98
N LEU A 72 4.98 -18.04 12.16
CA LEU A 72 5.09 -18.20 10.71
C LEU A 72 6.46 -18.73 10.31
N SER A 73 7.51 -18.32 11.01
CA SER A 73 8.87 -18.79 10.79
C SER A 73 8.99 -20.30 11.08
N GLU A 74 8.44 -20.75 12.20
CA GLU A 74 8.40 -22.17 12.56
C GLU A 74 7.62 -22.98 11.52
N ARG A 75 6.41 -22.52 11.17
CA ARG A 75 5.54 -23.18 10.17
C ARG A 75 6.21 -23.34 8.80
N LEU A 76 7.00 -22.35 8.38
CA LEU A 76 7.67 -22.32 7.07
C LEU A 76 9.10 -22.84 7.10
N GLY A 77 9.65 -23.20 8.27
CA GLY A 77 11.05 -23.60 8.42
C GLY A 77 12.03 -22.51 7.96
N ASN A 78 11.67 -21.22 8.14
CA ASN A 78 12.46 -20.09 7.65
C ASN A 78 12.38 -18.90 8.65
N ARG A 79 13.21 -17.88 8.47
CA ARG A 79 13.15 -16.65 9.27
C ARG A 79 12.28 -15.61 8.55
N VAL A 80 11.06 -15.38 9.03
CA VAL A 80 10.10 -14.46 8.43
C VAL A 80 10.00 -13.20 9.26
N TYR A 81 10.05 -12.04 8.58
CA TYR A 81 9.91 -10.73 9.18
C TYR A 81 8.86 -9.93 8.44
N PHE A 82 8.08 -9.13 9.16
CA PHE A 82 7.14 -8.18 8.61
C PHE A 82 7.67 -6.76 8.72
N LYS A 83 7.81 -6.08 7.59
CA LYS A 83 7.96 -4.63 7.58
C LYS A 83 6.58 -3.99 7.78
N ARG A 84 6.38 -3.36 8.94
CA ARG A 84 5.07 -2.92 9.42
C ARG A 84 4.56 -1.65 8.72
N GLU A 85 4.41 -1.70 7.40
CA GLU A 85 3.92 -0.56 6.61
C GLU A 85 2.41 -0.28 6.79
N ASP A 86 1.69 -1.18 7.45
CA ASP A 86 0.36 -0.96 8.00
C ASP A 86 0.32 0.14 9.08
N GLN A 87 1.45 0.45 9.71
CA GLN A 87 1.60 1.52 10.71
C GLN A 87 1.88 2.90 10.10
N GLN A 88 1.95 3.02 8.77
CA GLN A 88 2.07 4.32 8.11
C GLN A 88 0.78 5.17 8.30
N PRO A 89 0.86 6.52 8.19
CA PRO A 89 -0.30 7.41 8.33
C PRO A 89 -1.48 7.11 7.40
N VAL A 90 -1.23 6.40 6.30
CA VAL A 90 -2.25 5.92 5.37
C VAL A 90 -2.42 4.40 5.38
N PHE A 91 -1.90 3.73 6.41
CA PHE A 91 -1.94 2.28 6.61
C PHE A 91 -1.36 1.49 5.43
N SER A 92 -0.36 2.05 4.74
CA SER A 92 0.23 1.44 3.55
C SER A 92 1.55 2.10 3.16
N PHE A 93 2.45 1.30 2.54
CA PHE A 93 3.69 1.78 1.93
C PHE A 93 3.48 2.73 0.73
N LYS A 94 2.28 2.80 0.17
CA LYS A 94 1.93 3.62 -1.01
C LYS A 94 2.26 5.10 -0.82
N LEU A 95 2.25 5.58 0.41
CA LEU A 95 2.63 6.94 0.78
C LEU A 95 4.06 7.29 0.32
N ARG A 96 5.00 6.35 0.44
CA ARG A 96 6.42 6.56 0.07
C ARG A 96 6.57 6.95 -1.40
N GLY A 97 5.97 6.16 -2.30
CA GLY A 97 6.04 6.42 -3.74
C GLY A 97 5.27 7.67 -4.15
N ALA A 98 4.07 7.87 -3.58
CA ALA A 98 3.26 9.05 -3.87
C ALA A 98 4.01 10.34 -3.49
N TYR A 99 4.53 10.41 -2.28
CA TYR A 99 5.26 11.59 -1.83
C TYR A 99 6.53 11.83 -2.63
N ASN A 100 7.35 10.78 -2.82
CA ASN A 100 8.59 10.90 -3.57
C ASN A 100 8.34 11.41 -5.00
N ARG A 101 7.27 10.96 -5.66
CA ARG A 101 6.90 11.46 -7.00
C ARG A 101 6.49 12.92 -6.97
N ILE A 102 5.60 13.32 -6.06
CA ILE A 102 5.06 14.69 -5.99
C ILE A 102 6.15 15.69 -5.55
N ALA A 103 7.03 15.30 -4.62
CA ALA A 103 8.12 16.14 -4.14
C ALA A 103 9.20 16.48 -5.21
N HIS A 104 9.20 15.77 -6.34
CA HIS A 104 10.09 16.02 -7.48
C HIS A 104 9.39 16.67 -8.67
N LEU A 105 8.14 17.14 -8.51
CA LEU A 105 7.46 17.93 -9.54
C LEU A 105 8.00 19.36 -9.55
N THR A 106 7.94 19.98 -10.73
CA THR A 106 8.33 21.40 -10.87
C THR A 106 7.28 22.31 -10.20
N PRO A 107 7.65 23.55 -9.86
CA PRO A 107 6.70 24.52 -9.33
C PRO A 107 5.45 24.72 -10.23
N GLU A 108 5.65 24.71 -11.55
CA GLU A 108 4.58 24.85 -12.54
C GLU A 108 3.63 23.65 -12.53
N GLN A 109 4.17 22.44 -12.36
CA GLN A 109 3.37 21.21 -12.21
C GLN A 109 2.60 21.21 -10.89
N LEU A 110 3.24 21.59 -9.78
CA LEU A 110 2.59 21.69 -8.47
C LEU A 110 1.48 22.74 -8.47
N ALA A 111 1.66 23.88 -9.16
CA ALA A 111 0.65 24.93 -9.28
C ALA A 111 -0.61 24.45 -10.00
N LYS A 112 -0.47 23.55 -10.98
CA LYS A 112 -1.62 22.91 -11.66
C LYS A 112 -2.28 21.85 -10.81
N GLY A 113 -1.51 21.16 -9.98
CA GLY A 113 -1.97 20.05 -9.14
C GLY A 113 -1.72 18.68 -9.73
N VAL A 114 -2.07 17.65 -8.97
CA VAL A 114 -1.88 16.24 -9.33
C VAL A 114 -3.21 15.52 -9.46
N ILE A 115 -3.22 14.44 -10.25
CA ILE A 115 -4.41 13.60 -10.43
C ILE A 115 -4.05 12.13 -10.35
N CYS A 116 -4.95 11.31 -9.80
CA CYS A 116 -4.88 9.87 -9.95
C CYS A 116 -6.26 9.21 -9.97
N ALA A 117 -6.35 8.03 -10.60
CA ALA A 117 -7.50 7.15 -10.47
C ALA A 117 -7.17 6.07 -9.44
N SER A 118 -7.86 6.08 -8.29
CA SER A 118 -7.66 5.07 -7.25
C SER A 118 -8.72 5.14 -6.17
N ALA A 119 -9.31 3.99 -5.80
CA ALA A 119 -10.24 3.87 -4.68
C ALA A 119 -9.60 3.29 -3.40
N GLY A 120 -8.28 3.24 -3.32
CA GLY A 120 -7.57 2.53 -2.25
C GLY A 120 -6.49 3.34 -1.55
N ASN A 121 -5.47 2.63 -1.07
CA ASN A 121 -4.37 3.23 -0.29
C ASN A 121 -3.53 4.21 -1.10
N HIS A 122 -3.46 4.05 -2.42
CA HIS A 122 -2.76 5.00 -3.28
C HIS A 122 -3.46 6.38 -3.28
N ALA A 123 -4.78 6.41 -3.38
CA ALA A 123 -5.58 7.62 -3.27
C ALA A 123 -5.28 8.41 -1.99
N GLN A 124 -5.25 7.71 -0.86
CA GLN A 124 -4.92 8.33 0.44
C GLN A 124 -3.47 8.82 0.50
N GLY A 125 -2.54 8.06 -0.10
CA GLY A 125 -1.13 8.45 -0.20
C GLY A 125 -0.94 9.72 -1.03
N VAL A 126 -1.62 9.84 -2.17
CA VAL A 126 -1.58 11.04 -3.04
C VAL A 126 -2.19 12.24 -2.32
N ALA A 127 -3.38 12.09 -1.73
CA ALA A 127 -4.05 13.17 -1.01
C ALA A 127 -3.19 13.73 0.14
N LEU A 128 -2.65 12.87 1.00
CA LEU A 128 -1.79 13.28 2.11
C LEU A 128 -0.50 13.94 1.61
N SER A 129 0.11 13.40 0.56
CA SER A 129 1.35 13.92 -0.01
C SER A 129 1.15 15.32 -0.62
N ALA A 130 0.07 15.49 -1.38
CA ALA A 130 -0.28 16.77 -1.97
C ALA A 130 -0.60 17.84 -0.92
N ALA A 131 -1.36 17.49 0.11
CA ALA A 131 -1.65 18.38 1.23
C ALA A 131 -0.36 18.80 1.97
N LYS A 132 0.58 17.87 2.17
CA LYS A 132 1.88 18.18 2.81
C LYS A 132 2.72 19.16 2.00
N ILE A 133 2.68 19.06 0.67
CA ILE A 133 3.44 19.93 -0.24
C ILE A 133 2.69 21.25 -0.51
N GLY A 134 1.38 21.28 -0.29
CA GLY A 134 0.53 22.44 -0.55
C GLY A 134 0.04 22.51 -2.00
N CYS A 135 -0.14 21.36 -2.68
CA CYS A 135 -0.72 21.34 -4.03
C CYS A 135 -2.10 20.67 -4.05
N ARG A 136 -2.90 20.98 -5.06
CA ARG A 136 -4.20 20.38 -5.32
C ARG A 136 -4.06 18.92 -5.70
N ALA A 137 -4.92 18.04 -5.19
CA ALA A 137 -4.97 16.63 -5.58
C ALA A 137 -6.39 16.24 -5.98
N VAL A 138 -6.56 15.83 -7.24
CA VAL A 138 -7.81 15.29 -7.78
C VAL A 138 -7.75 13.78 -7.78
N ILE A 139 -8.71 13.13 -7.12
CA ILE A 139 -8.75 11.68 -6.98
C ILE A 139 -10.04 11.16 -7.62
N VAL A 140 -9.89 10.49 -8.75
CA VAL A 140 -11.04 9.91 -9.45
C VAL A 140 -11.29 8.49 -8.93
N MET A 141 -12.51 8.23 -8.51
CA MET A 141 -12.94 6.95 -7.96
C MET A 141 -14.19 6.44 -8.65
N PRO A 142 -14.38 5.12 -8.80
CA PRO A 142 -15.66 4.55 -9.19
C PRO A 142 -16.78 4.97 -8.23
N THR A 143 -17.99 5.13 -8.76
CA THR A 143 -19.19 5.42 -7.95
C THR A 143 -19.52 4.31 -6.95
N THR A 144 -19.04 3.10 -7.20
CA THR A 144 -19.17 1.92 -6.32
C THR A 144 -18.23 1.96 -5.11
N THR A 145 -17.37 2.98 -4.99
CA THR A 145 -16.41 3.08 -3.89
C THR A 145 -17.12 3.29 -2.55
N PRO A 146 -16.84 2.47 -1.51
CA PRO A 146 -17.44 2.64 -0.19
C PRO A 146 -17.16 4.02 0.41
N ALA A 147 -18.16 4.60 1.07
CA ALA A 147 -18.10 5.94 1.67
C ALA A 147 -16.89 6.13 2.61
N ILE A 148 -16.56 5.12 3.41
CA ILE A 148 -15.39 5.14 4.31
C ILE A 148 -14.07 5.45 3.59
N LYS A 149 -13.90 4.97 2.35
CA LYS A 149 -12.70 5.23 1.53
C LYS A 149 -12.72 6.63 0.93
N ILE A 150 -13.89 7.08 0.48
CA ILE A 150 -14.10 8.44 -0.03
C ILE A 150 -13.79 9.46 1.07
N ASP A 151 -14.34 9.27 2.25
CA ASP A 151 -14.13 10.16 3.39
C ASP A 151 -12.68 10.15 3.89
N ALA A 152 -12.02 9.00 3.82
CA ALA A 152 -10.60 8.91 4.17
C ALA A 152 -9.71 9.78 3.27
N VAL A 153 -10.04 9.90 1.97
CA VAL A 153 -9.33 10.77 1.04
C VAL A 153 -9.68 12.24 1.27
N ARG A 154 -10.96 12.57 1.43
CA ARG A 154 -11.44 13.93 1.71
C ARG A 154 -10.82 14.50 2.98
N ARG A 155 -10.77 13.72 4.06
CA ARG A 155 -10.12 14.14 5.33
C ARG A 155 -8.62 14.42 5.19
N ARG A 156 -7.99 13.93 4.15
CA ARG A 156 -6.58 14.19 3.81
C ARG A 156 -6.40 15.32 2.80
N GLY A 157 -7.48 16.06 2.48
CA GLY A 157 -7.44 17.21 1.57
C GLY A 157 -7.54 16.85 0.09
N GLY A 158 -7.84 15.59 -0.27
CA GLY A 158 -8.06 15.20 -1.66
C GLY A 158 -9.45 15.60 -2.17
N GLU A 159 -9.50 16.18 -3.38
CA GLU A 159 -10.73 16.42 -4.12
C GLU A 159 -11.19 15.14 -4.80
N VAL A 160 -12.34 14.60 -4.37
CA VAL A 160 -12.84 13.33 -4.89
C VAL A 160 -13.85 13.58 -6.02
N VAL A 161 -13.56 13.00 -7.18
CA VAL A 161 -14.46 12.91 -8.34
C VAL A 161 -14.95 11.49 -8.46
N LEU A 162 -16.27 11.27 -8.38
CA LEU A 162 -16.89 9.96 -8.58
C LEU A 162 -17.32 9.81 -10.03
N HIS A 163 -16.79 8.83 -10.74
CA HIS A 163 -17.11 8.58 -12.14
C HIS A 163 -17.00 7.10 -12.51
N GLY A 164 -18.00 6.62 -13.26
CA GLY A 164 -18.04 5.23 -13.75
C GLY A 164 -18.33 4.21 -12.64
N MET A 165 -18.50 2.96 -13.05
CA MET A 165 -18.76 1.82 -12.17
C MET A 165 -17.49 0.99 -11.92
N SER A 166 -16.49 1.12 -12.79
CA SER A 166 -15.25 0.36 -12.80
C SER A 166 -14.01 1.25 -12.62
N TYR A 167 -12.86 0.62 -12.33
CA TYR A 167 -11.57 1.31 -12.31
C TYR A 167 -11.22 1.89 -13.68
N ASP A 168 -11.48 1.15 -14.75
CA ASP A 168 -11.11 1.55 -16.11
C ASP A 168 -11.88 2.80 -16.55
N GLU A 169 -13.17 2.91 -16.21
CA GLU A 169 -13.98 4.09 -16.47
C GLU A 169 -13.49 5.29 -15.67
N ALA A 170 -13.19 5.10 -14.38
CA ALA A 170 -12.63 6.14 -13.53
C ALA A 170 -11.25 6.59 -14.06
N TYR A 171 -10.42 5.67 -14.52
CA TYR A 171 -9.11 5.98 -15.10
C TYR A 171 -9.24 6.75 -16.43
N ALA A 172 -10.13 6.33 -17.32
CA ALA A 172 -10.39 7.04 -18.56
C ALA A 172 -10.84 8.49 -18.31
N HIS A 173 -11.72 8.69 -17.34
CA HIS A 173 -12.15 10.02 -16.91
C HIS A 173 -11.02 10.85 -16.30
N ALA A 174 -10.17 10.23 -15.50
CA ALA A 174 -8.98 10.91 -14.96
C ALA A 174 -8.06 11.41 -16.07
N ARG A 175 -7.85 10.63 -17.14
CA ARG A 175 -7.07 11.05 -18.31
C ARG A 175 -7.71 12.24 -19.04
N THR A 176 -9.04 12.29 -19.12
CA THR A 176 -9.76 13.44 -19.70
C THR A 176 -9.56 14.70 -18.86
N LEU A 177 -9.67 14.59 -17.54
CA LEU A 177 -9.45 15.72 -16.62
C LEU A 177 -7.99 16.19 -16.62
N GLU A 178 -7.03 15.24 -16.66
CA GLU A 178 -5.60 15.54 -16.80
C GLU A 178 -5.33 16.43 -18.01
N ALA A 179 -5.83 16.03 -19.20
CA ALA A 179 -5.66 16.79 -20.44
C ALA A 179 -6.37 18.16 -20.39
N ALA A 180 -7.60 18.20 -19.89
CA ALA A 180 -8.41 19.42 -19.84
C ALA A 180 -7.89 20.48 -18.85
N GLN A 181 -7.33 20.03 -17.70
CA GLN A 181 -6.90 20.92 -16.63
C GLN A 181 -5.38 21.03 -16.52
N GLY A 182 -4.63 20.32 -17.32
CA GLY A 182 -3.16 20.27 -17.30
C GLY A 182 -2.58 19.69 -16.00
N LEU A 183 -3.34 18.82 -15.32
CA LEU A 183 -2.89 18.14 -14.10
C LEU A 183 -1.73 17.15 -14.42
N THR A 184 -0.97 16.77 -13.38
CA THR A 184 0.18 15.84 -13.51
C THR A 184 -0.14 14.48 -12.90
#